data_b3fc296bc97d6dcd9a7f20294439f725
#
_entry.id   b3fc296bc97d6dcd9a7f20294439f725
#
_cell.length_a   1.000
_cell.length_b   1.000
_cell.length_c   1.000
_cell.angle_alpha   90.00
_cell.angle_beta   90.00
_cell.angle_gamma   90.00
#
_symmetry.space_group_name_H-M   'P 1'
#
loop_
_entity.id
_entity.type
_entity.pdbx_description
1 polymer ?
#
loop_
_entity_poly.entity_id
_entity_poly.type
_entity_poly.pdbx_seq_one_letter_code
_entity_poly.pdbx_strand_id
1 'polypeptide(L)'
;MNRILITIFFLYGMVTVGFSQKSRLFLFDDFKNGIVLMKNQAKTSALFNYDAANRQMLFKQGEEIMVMTGIELVDTIYIDSRKFFPAGRSLFLEAVPTKNGTIYINWVLKKQFKGKKGAYGQVLQTNVETINTNYWTNSEYKHESADVYSILNENEYWLERNGKFTKCKNEKSLLKLFPGKESMIRKYINEHKTNFNNPHSIIELLDYCMELKE
;
A
#
# COMPACT_ATOMS: atom_id res chain seq x y z
N MET A 1 38.33 -29.36 6.86
CA MET A 1 37.63 -28.31 6.05
C MET A 1 36.27 -28.88 5.61
N ASN A 2 35.24 -28.70 6.43
CA ASN A 2 33.92 -29.20 6.10
C ASN A 2 33.08 -28.02 5.57
N ARG A 3 32.77 -28.06 4.28
CA ARG A 3 31.82 -27.16 3.64
C ARG A 3 30.41 -27.67 3.99
N ILE A 4 29.71 -26.98 4.89
CA ILE A 4 28.29 -27.23 5.14
C ILE A 4 27.51 -26.59 4.01
N LEU A 5 27.01 -27.43 3.11
CA LEU A 5 25.99 -27.05 2.13
C LEU A 5 24.68 -26.87 2.89
N ILE A 6 24.24 -25.63 3.05
CA ILE A 6 22.89 -25.33 3.54
C ILE A 6 21.93 -25.51 2.34
N THR A 7 21.34 -26.71 2.27
CA THR A 7 20.26 -27.02 1.33
C THR A 7 18.99 -26.37 1.87
N ILE A 8 18.54 -25.29 1.24
CA ILE A 8 17.23 -24.69 1.53
C ILE A 8 16.18 -25.63 0.93
N PHE A 9 15.50 -26.36 1.80
CA PHE A 9 14.37 -27.23 1.46
C PHE A 9 13.14 -26.35 1.19
N PHE A 10 12.89 -26.00 -0.05
CA PHE A 10 11.60 -25.43 -0.48
C PHE A 10 10.57 -26.56 -0.57
N LEU A 11 9.62 -26.56 0.37
CA LEU A 11 8.48 -27.46 0.29
C LEU A 11 7.58 -27.02 -0.88
N TYR A 12 7.59 -27.78 -1.95
CA TYR A 12 6.69 -27.65 -3.09
C TYR A 12 5.30 -28.11 -2.67
N GLY A 13 4.48 -27.19 -2.22
CA GLY A 13 3.04 -27.38 -2.13
C GLY A 13 2.40 -26.90 -3.42
N MET A 14 2.15 -27.79 -4.40
CA MET A 14 1.30 -27.50 -5.55
C MET A 14 -0.15 -27.34 -5.06
N VAL A 15 -0.53 -26.13 -4.74
CA VAL A 15 -1.93 -25.74 -4.64
C VAL A 15 -2.26 -24.97 -5.91
N THR A 16 -2.91 -25.64 -6.85
CA THR A 16 -3.57 -24.97 -7.99
C THR A 16 -4.79 -24.22 -7.49
N VAL A 17 -4.57 -23.04 -6.93
CA VAL A 17 -5.64 -22.12 -6.58
C VAL A 17 -5.96 -21.36 -7.85
N GLY A 18 -7.19 -21.51 -8.36
CA GLY A 18 -7.71 -20.67 -9.44
C GLY A 18 -7.56 -19.20 -9.03
N PHE A 19 -6.60 -18.53 -9.64
CA PHE A 19 -6.36 -17.11 -9.42
C PHE A 19 -7.50 -16.31 -10.04
N SER A 20 -8.53 -15.97 -9.26
CA SER A 20 -9.25 -14.74 -9.51
C SER A 20 -8.18 -13.63 -9.53
N GLN A 21 -7.91 -13.07 -10.69
CA GLN A 21 -6.95 -11.95 -10.84
C GLN A 21 -7.49 -10.74 -10.07
N LYS A 22 -7.24 -10.70 -8.77
CA LYS A 22 -7.46 -9.48 -8.00
C LYS A 22 -6.63 -8.39 -8.65
N SER A 23 -7.29 -7.33 -9.08
CA SER A 23 -6.64 -6.16 -9.65
C SER A 23 -5.56 -5.64 -8.72
N ARG A 24 -4.30 -5.72 -9.16
CA ARG A 24 -3.15 -5.16 -8.44
C ARG A 24 -3.08 -3.65 -8.65
N LEU A 25 -2.75 -2.91 -7.63
CA LEU A 25 -2.45 -1.48 -7.68
C LEU A 25 -1.08 -1.27 -7.06
N PHE A 26 -0.10 -1.10 -7.92
CA PHE A 26 1.29 -0.98 -7.52
C PHE A 26 1.61 0.41 -6.95
N LEU A 27 2.49 0.44 -5.95
CA LEU A 27 2.98 1.67 -5.34
C LEU A 27 4.09 2.33 -6.19
N PHE A 28 4.84 1.53 -6.94
CA PHE A 28 5.86 1.97 -7.88
C PHE A 28 5.41 1.62 -9.29
N ASP A 29 5.70 2.48 -10.26
CA ASP A 29 5.35 2.24 -11.68
C ASP A 29 5.98 0.93 -12.18
N ASP A 30 7.23 0.65 -11.75
CA ASP A 30 7.98 -0.56 -12.07
C ASP A 30 8.52 -1.23 -10.81
N PHE A 31 8.95 -2.49 -10.95
CA PHE A 31 9.71 -3.18 -9.92
C PHE A 31 11.08 -2.51 -9.75
N LYS A 32 11.44 -2.14 -8.53
CA LYS A 32 12.66 -1.42 -8.16
C LYS A 32 13.65 -2.32 -7.45
N ASN A 33 14.93 -2.04 -7.64
CA ASN A 33 15.98 -2.71 -6.88
C ASN A 33 15.78 -2.48 -5.38
N GLY A 34 15.91 -3.54 -4.60
CA GLY A 34 15.78 -3.45 -3.16
C GLY A 34 16.57 -4.53 -2.42
N ILE A 35 16.67 -4.33 -1.13
CA ILE A 35 17.39 -5.22 -0.22
C ILE A 35 16.48 -5.57 0.95
N VAL A 36 16.30 -6.85 1.19
CA VAL A 36 15.69 -7.36 2.43
C VAL A 36 16.79 -7.58 3.45
N LEU A 37 16.64 -6.95 4.59
CA LEU A 37 17.41 -7.26 5.80
C LEU A 37 16.57 -8.19 6.67
N MET A 38 17.10 -9.35 6.97
CA MET A 38 16.47 -10.33 7.84
C MET A 38 16.85 -10.07 9.31
N LYS A 39 16.03 -10.53 10.26
CA LYS A 39 16.33 -10.41 11.70
C LYS A 39 17.65 -11.09 12.13
N ASN A 40 18.08 -12.12 11.41
CA ASN A 40 19.39 -12.77 11.59
C ASN A 40 20.55 -12.04 10.89
N GLN A 41 20.35 -10.78 10.45
CA GLN A 41 21.31 -9.94 9.73
C GLN A 41 21.66 -10.41 8.31
N ALA A 42 21.07 -11.49 7.80
CA ALA A 42 21.23 -11.87 6.40
C ALA A 42 20.60 -10.83 5.47
N LYS A 43 21.22 -10.63 4.30
CA LYS A 43 20.75 -9.69 3.29
C LYS A 43 20.50 -10.41 1.97
N THR A 44 19.40 -10.07 1.32
CA THR A 44 19.05 -10.58 -0.02
C THR A 44 18.57 -9.44 -0.88
N SER A 45 19.03 -9.39 -2.13
CA SER A 45 18.62 -8.38 -3.11
C SER A 45 17.67 -8.99 -4.12
N ALA A 46 16.64 -8.23 -4.51
CA ALA A 46 15.72 -8.57 -5.59
C ALA A 46 15.08 -7.30 -6.16
N LEU A 47 14.23 -7.48 -7.18
CA LEU A 47 13.35 -6.44 -7.68
C LEU A 47 12.02 -6.50 -6.92
N PHE A 48 11.63 -5.41 -6.28
CA PHE A 48 10.44 -5.33 -5.43
C PHE A 48 9.42 -4.35 -5.97
N ASN A 49 8.14 -4.60 -5.64
CA ASN A 49 7.05 -3.64 -5.69
C ASN A 49 6.08 -3.93 -4.54
N TYR A 50 5.25 -2.95 -4.20
CA TYR A 50 4.22 -3.09 -3.19
C TYR A 50 2.83 -3.04 -3.85
N ASP A 51 2.03 -4.08 -3.68
CA ASP A 51 0.64 -4.12 -4.09
C ASP A 51 -0.23 -3.45 -3.02
N ALA A 52 -0.55 -2.18 -3.23
CA ALA A 52 -1.32 -1.39 -2.27
C ALA A 52 -2.80 -1.79 -2.21
N ALA A 53 -3.33 -2.51 -3.22
CA ALA A 53 -4.69 -3.03 -3.18
C ALA A 53 -4.80 -4.24 -2.26
N ASN A 54 -3.82 -5.13 -2.30
CA ASN A 54 -3.78 -6.35 -1.50
C ASN A 54 -2.89 -6.21 -0.26
N ARG A 55 -2.16 -5.08 -0.12
CA ARG A 55 -1.21 -4.78 0.97
C ARG A 55 -0.11 -5.84 1.09
N GLN A 56 0.46 -6.22 -0.05
CA GLN A 56 1.45 -7.28 -0.16
C GLN A 56 2.76 -6.76 -0.74
N MET A 57 3.87 -7.18 -0.15
CA MET A 57 5.19 -6.99 -0.75
C MET A 57 5.39 -8.07 -1.80
N LEU A 58 5.76 -7.64 -3.01
CA LEU A 58 6.00 -8.50 -4.15
C LEU A 58 7.47 -8.42 -4.56
N PHE A 59 8.00 -9.50 -5.11
CA PHE A 59 9.33 -9.53 -5.69
C PHE A 59 9.35 -10.34 -6.99
N LYS A 60 10.31 -10.06 -7.86
CA LYS A 60 10.55 -10.86 -9.07
C LYS A 60 11.53 -11.97 -8.80
N GLN A 61 11.20 -13.17 -9.31
CA GLN A 61 12.08 -14.33 -9.41
C GLN A 61 12.10 -14.76 -10.88
N GLY A 62 13.14 -14.35 -11.61
CA GLY A 62 13.11 -14.41 -13.08
C GLY A 62 11.97 -13.55 -13.64
N GLU A 63 11.12 -14.13 -14.45
CA GLU A 63 9.93 -13.46 -15.02
C GLU A 63 8.69 -13.53 -14.13
N GLU A 64 8.72 -14.33 -13.05
CA GLU A 64 7.57 -14.53 -12.19
C GLU A 64 7.48 -13.46 -11.08
N ILE A 65 6.25 -13.06 -10.77
CA ILE A 65 5.96 -12.15 -9.65
C ILE A 65 5.46 -12.97 -8.47
N MET A 66 6.26 -12.98 -7.42
CA MET A 66 6.01 -13.72 -6.19
C MET A 66 5.53 -12.80 -5.08
N VAL A 67 4.64 -13.33 -4.21
CA VAL A 67 4.25 -12.65 -2.96
C VAL A 67 5.25 -13.03 -1.88
N MET A 68 5.74 -12.04 -1.14
CA MET A 68 6.63 -12.29 -0.02
C MET A 68 5.88 -12.99 1.12
N THR A 69 6.42 -14.11 1.55
CA THR A 69 5.96 -14.89 2.73
C THR A 69 7.06 -14.91 3.80
N GLY A 70 6.77 -15.41 4.99
CA GLY A 70 7.75 -15.45 6.09
C GLY A 70 8.17 -14.06 6.57
N ILE A 71 7.26 -13.09 6.50
CA ILE A 71 7.54 -11.68 6.83
C ILE A 71 7.93 -11.48 8.29
N GLU A 72 7.60 -12.42 9.17
CA GLU A 72 8.00 -12.43 10.58
C GLU A 72 9.53 -12.57 10.76
N LEU A 73 10.25 -13.08 9.76
CA LEU A 73 11.70 -13.18 9.74
C LEU A 73 12.39 -11.94 9.18
N VAL A 74 11.61 -11.05 8.54
CA VAL A 74 12.10 -9.80 7.97
C VAL A 74 12.26 -8.75 9.07
N ASP A 75 13.37 -8.03 9.03
CA ASP A 75 13.60 -6.82 9.83
C ASP A 75 13.14 -5.60 9.02
N THR A 76 13.73 -5.37 7.87
CA THR A 76 13.49 -4.19 7.04
C THR A 76 13.67 -4.52 5.55
N ILE A 77 12.88 -3.86 4.70
CA ILE A 77 13.06 -3.87 3.24
C ILE A 77 13.38 -2.46 2.78
N TYR A 78 14.47 -2.31 2.07
CA TYR A 78 14.86 -1.07 1.39
C TYR A 78 14.53 -1.20 -0.09
N ILE A 79 13.75 -0.27 -0.64
CA ILE A 79 13.42 -0.18 -2.08
C ILE A 79 13.79 1.23 -2.52
N ASP A 80 14.82 1.37 -3.33
CA ASP A 80 15.47 2.66 -3.60
C ASP A 80 15.81 3.40 -2.28
N SER A 81 15.29 4.61 -2.08
CA SER A 81 15.45 5.40 -0.85
C SER A 81 14.37 5.16 0.21
N ARG A 82 13.41 4.31 -0.06
CA ARG A 82 12.26 4.07 0.82
C ARG A 82 12.50 2.86 1.71
N LYS A 83 12.01 2.97 2.94
CA LYS A 83 12.19 1.95 3.98
C LYS A 83 10.87 1.39 4.42
N PHE A 84 10.71 0.06 4.29
CA PHE A 84 9.52 -0.67 4.70
C PHE A 84 9.88 -1.67 5.80
N PHE A 85 9.00 -1.84 6.77
CA PHE A 85 9.18 -2.85 7.81
C PHE A 85 7.86 -3.57 8.10
N PRO A 86 7.93 -4.85 8.53
CA PRO A 86 6.74 -5.62 8.86
C PRO A 86 6.05 -5.07 10.10
N ALA A 87 4.72 -4.96 10.03
CA ALA A 87 3.86 -4.55 11.14
C ALA A 87 2.72 -5.56 11.30
N GLY A 88 2.86 -6.47 12.22
CA GLY A 88 1.93 -7.59 12.40
C GLY A 88 2.20 -8.76 11.43
N ARG A 89 1.15 -9.49 11.04
CA ARG A 89 1.29 -10.77 10.33
C ARG A 89 1.38 -10.65 8.79
N SER A 90 0.93 -9.54 8.20
CA SER A 90 0.85 -9.41 6.74
C SER A 90 0.94 -7.96 6.26
N LEU A 91 1.32 -7.03 7.13
CA LEU A 91 1.34 -5.61 6.86
C LEU A 91 2.77 -5.12 6.76
N PHE A 92 3.03 -4.24 5.80
CA PHE A 92 4.26 -3.45 5.75
C PHE A 92 3.91 -1.98 5.92
N LEU A 93 4.65 -1.29 6.78
CA LEU A 93 4.60 0.16 6.91
C LEU A 93 5.85 0.77 6.28
N GLU A 94 5.67 1.82 5.52
CA GLU A 94 6.79 2.65 5.09
C GLU A 94 7.14 3.65 6.18
N ALA A 95 8.41 3.75 6.55
CA ALA A 95 8.92 4.80 7.42
C ALA A 95 9.38 6.00 6.59
N VAL A 96 8.67 7.10 6.70
CA VAL A 96 8.97 8.36 6.02
C VAL A 96 9.58 9.33 7.05
N PRO A 97 10.90 9.59 6.98
CA PRO A 97 11.52 10.57 7.85
C PRO A 97 11.08 11.98 7.45
N THR A 98 10.80 12.81 8.46
CA THR A 98 10.47 14.22 8.30
C THR A 98 11.37 15.05 9.21
N LYS A 99 11.22 16.38 9.21
CA LYS A 99 12.03 17.27 10.06
C LYS A 99 11.82 17.00 11.56
N ASN A 100 10.58 16.73 11.95
CA ASN A 100 10.18 16.65 13.37
C ASN A 100 9.95 15.19 13.84
N GLY A 101 10.22 14.18 13.00
CA GLY A 101 10.10 12.78 13.38
C GLY A 101 9.94 11.83 12.20
N THR A 102 9.35 10.66 12.46
CA THR A 102 9.06 9.67 11.42
C THR A 102 7.58 9.41 11.36
N ILE A 103 7.03 9.45 10.15
CA ILE A 103 5.65 9.07 9.85
C ILE A 103 5.66 7.68 9.23
N TYR A 104 4.76 6.83 9.69
CA TYR A 104 4.64 5.48 9.17
C TYR A 104 3.38 5.38 8.34
N ILE A 105 3.49 4.85 7.10
CA ILE A 105 2.40 4.81 6.14
C ILE A 105 2.08 3.37 5.76
N ASN A 106 0.82 2.98 5.98
CA ASN A 106 0.24 1.81 5.35
C ASN A 106 -0.43 2.26 4.04
N TRP A 107 0.17 1.89 2.93
CA TRP A 107 -0.35 2.22 1.61
C TRP A 107 -1.56 1.34 1.29
N VAL A 108 -2.70 1.98 1.05
CA VAL A 108 -3.96 1.32 0.70
C VAL A 108 -4.61 2.03 -0.46
N LEU A 109 -4.69 1.35 -1.59
CA LEU A 109 -5.37 1.83 -2.79
C LEU A 109 -6.57 0.94 -3.11
N LYS A 110 -7.69 1.53 -3.51
CA LYS A 110 -8.88 0.80 -3.94
C LYS A 110 -9.35 1.28 -5.30
N LYS A 111 -9.79 0.34 -6.12
CA LYS A 111 -10.57 0.66 -7.33
C LYS A 111 -12.01 0.90 -6.93
N GLN A 112 -12.55 2.04 -7.35
CA GLN A 112 -13.96 2.36 -7.24
C GLN A 112 -14.57 2.40 -8.63
N PHE A 113 -15.58 1.59 -8.88
CA PHE A 113 -16.36 1.63 -10.09
C PHE A 113 -17.12 2.96 -10.19
N LYS A 114 -17.03 3.63 -11.32
CA LYS A 114 -17.71 4.92 -11.60
C LYS A 114 -18.84 4.81 -12.59
N GLY A 115 -18.94 3.71 -13.31
CA GLY A 115 -19.93 3.50 -14.35
C GLY A 115 -19.31 2.91 -15.62
N LYS A 116 -20.12 2.84 -16.66
CA LYS A 116 -19.70 2.39 -18.00
C LYS A 116 -19.61 3.57 -18.97
N LYS A 117 -18.64 3.55 -19.88
CA LYS A 117 -18.60 4.47 -21.00
C LYS A 117 -19.75 4.15 -21.96
N GLY A 118 -20.68 5.04 -22.09
CA GLY A 118 -21.72 4.97 -23.12
C GLY A 118 -21.23 5.48 -24.48
N ALA A 119 -22.09 5.36 -25.52
CA ALA A 119 -21.89 6.02 -26.80
C ALA A 119 -21.70 7.52 -26.54
N TYR A 120 -20.74 8.16 -27.18
CA TYR A 120 -20.34 9.59 -26.97
C TYR A 120 -19.47 9.86 -25.74
N GLY A 121 -18.90 8.82 -25.07
CA GLY A 121 -17.90 8.99 -24.01
C GLY A 121 -18.47 9.44 -22.65
N GLN A 122 -19.78 9.56 -22.50
CA GLN A 122 -20.41 9.86 -21.21
C GLN A 122 -20.32 8.65 -20.28
N VAL A 123 -20.08 8.89 -19.00
CA VAL A 123 -20.08 7.84 -17.97
C VAL A 123 -21.52 7.65 -17.49
N LEU A 124 -22.15 6.54 -17.86
CA LEU A 124 -23.48 6.17 -17.39
C LEU A 124 -23.36 5.49 -16.04
N GLN A 125 -23.91 6.10 -14.99
CA GLN A 125 -24.09 5.47 -13.69
C GLN A 125 -25.34 4.58 -13.76
N THR A 126 -25.19 3.39 -14.30
CA THR A 126 -26.24 2.37 -14.21
C THR A 126 -26.00 1.52 -12.98
N ASN A 127 -26.90 1.60 -12.01
CA ASN A 127 -27.07 0.59 -10.97
C ASN A 127 -27.66 -0.68 -11.62
N VAL A 128 -26.87 -1.37 -12.44
CA VAL A 128 -27.24 -2.70 -12.90
C VAL A 128 -26.40 -3.69 -12.12
N GLU A 129 -26.92 -4.04 -10.96
CA GLU A 129 -26.60 -5.33 -10.35
C GLU A 129 -27.05 -6.42 -11.32
N THR A 130 -26.11 -7.30 -11.63
CA THR A 130 -26.37 -8.63 -12.20
C THR A 130 -26.94 -8.70 -13.62
N ILE A 131 -26.09 -8.45 -14.62
CA ILE A 131 -26.24 -9.22 -15.86
C ILE A 131 -25.58 -10.57 -15.61
N ASN A 132 -26.38 -11.61 -15.55
CA ASN A 132 -25.96 -12.99 -15.42
C ASN A 132 -25.12 -13.35 -16.66
N THR A 133 -23.80 -13.36 -16.53
CA THR A 133 -22.83 -13.52 -17.61
C THR A 133 -22.80 -14.96 -18.17
N ASN A 134 -23.64 -15.88 -17.67
CA ASN A 134 -23.68 -17.27 -18.10
C ASN A 134 -24.32 -17.50 -19.48
N TYR A 135 -24.88 -16.49 -20.13
CA TYR A 135 -25.52 -16.66 -21.43
C TYR A 135 -24.67 -16.28 -22.66
N TRP A 136 -23.43 -15.75 -22.49
CA TRP A 136 -22.63 -15.22 -23.60
C TRP A 136 -21.23 -15.82 -23.72
N THR A 137 -21.06 -17.10 -23.38
CA THR A 137 -19.75 -17.77 -23.42
C THR A 137 -19.28 -18.17 -24.84
N ASN A 138 -19.92 -17.77 -25.92
CA ASN A 138 -19.55 -18.17 -27.29
C ASN A 138 -19.43 -17.02 -28.29
N SER A 139 -19.03 -15.81 -27.90
CA SER A 139 -18.64 -14.80 -28.88
C SER A 139 -17.21 -14.34 -28.65
N GLU A 140 -16.34 -14.54 -29.68
CA GLU A 140 -14.94 -14.09 -29.77
C GLU A 140 -14.77 -12.55 -29.79
N TYR A 141 -15.72 -11.79 -29.32
CA TYR A 141 -15.60 -10.35 -29.16
C TYR A 141 -15.03 -10.06 -27.76
N LYS A 142 -13.71 -9.85 -27.69
CA LYS A 142 -13.07 -9.13 -26.60
C LYS A 142 -13.65 -7.71 -26.59
N HIS A 143 -14.78 -7.51 -25.93
CA HIS A 143 -15.20 -6.16 -25.58
C HIS A 143 -14.15 -5.63 -24.59
N GLU A 144 -13.37 -4.65 -25.03
CA GLU A 144 -12.61 -3.82 -24.09
C GLU A 144 -13.61 -3.36 -23.03
N SER A 145 -13.34 -3.66 -21.77
CA SER A 145 -14.23 -3.32 -20.66
C SER A 145 -14.48 -1.80 -20.70
N ALA A 146 -15.70 -1.42 -21.06
CA ALA A 146 -16.14 -0.02 -21.04
C ALA A 146 -16.26 0.53 -19.62
N ASP A 147 -15.85 -0.25 -18.62
CA ASP A 147 -15.93 0.10 -17.22
C ASP A 147 -14.95 1.19 -16.84
N VAL A 148 -15.45 2.24 -16.22
CA VAL A 148 -14.66 3.37 -15.73
C VAL A 148 -14.42 3.19 -14.24
N TYR A 149 -13.14 3.21 -13.85
CA TYR A 149 -12.73 3.13 -12.46
C TYR A 149 -11.99 4.40 -12.04
N SER A 150 -12.13 4.78 -10.77
CA SER A 150 -11.22 5.70 -10.10
C SER A 150 -10.42 4.95 -9.04
N ILE A 151 -9.23 5.45 -8.74
CA ILE A 151 -8.42 4.94 -7.63
C ILE A 151 -8.68 5.83 -6.43
N LEU A 152 -9.13 5.23 -5.33
CA LEU A 152 -9.26 5.88 -4.03
C LEU A 152 -8.00 5.63 -3.22
N ASN A 153 -7.51 6.69 -2.60
CA ASN A 153 -6.44 6.63 -1.62
C ASN A 153 -7.06 6.46 -0.22
N GLU A 154 -6.89 5.29 0.38
CA GLU A 154 -7.31 4.99 1.75
C GLU A 154 -6.12 4.75 2.68
N ASN A 155 -5.00 5.39 2.42
CA ASN A 155 -3.78 5.26 3.20
C ASN A 155 -4.04 5.53 4.69
N GLU A 156 -3.28 4.84 5.51
CA GLU A 156 -3.34 4.98 6.95
C GLU A 156 -1.99 5.48 7.44
N TYR A 157 -2.02 6.54 8.25
CA TYR A 157 -0.83 7.17 8.79
C TYR A 157 -0.71 6.83 10.26
N TRP A 158 0.51 6.54 10.71
CA TRP A 158 0.78 6.17 12.09
C TRP A 158 1.90 7.05 12.62
N LEU A 159 1.74 7.50 13.84
CA LEU A 159 2.75 8.24 14.60
C LEU A 159 3.19 7.39 15.78
N GLU A 160 4.49 7.35 16.02
CA GLU A 160 5.03 6.75 17.24
C GLU A 160 5.15 7.82 18.33
N ARG A 161 4.53 7.55 19.47
CA ARG A 161 4.61 8.40 20.67
C ARG A 161 4.84 7.51 21.88
N ASN A 162 5.94 7.76 22.61
CA ASN A 162 6.32 6.99 23.80
C ASN A 162 6.32 5.46 23.58
N GLY A 163 6.89 5.02 22.44
CA GLY A 163 6.93 3.59 22.06
C GLY A 163 5.59 3.01 21.60
N LYS A 164 4.53 3.84 21.48
CA LYS A 164 3.21 3.39 21.06
C LYS A 164 2.84 3.99 19.69
N PHE A 165 2.50 3.11 18.75
CA PHE A 165 1.97 3.50 17.45
C PHE A 165 0.51 3.89 17.56
N THR A 166 0.17 5.08 17.07
CA THR A 166 -1.21 5.57 17.04
C THR A 166 -1.59 5.99 15.63
N LYS A 167 -2.75 5.49 15.19
CA LYS A 167 -3.25 5.67 13.84
C LYS A 167 -3.99 6.98 13.67
N CYS A 168 -3.70 7.66 12.55
CA CYS A 168 -4.40 8.84 12.06
C CYS A 168 -5.01 8.55 10.68
N LYS A 169 -6.32 8.69 10.51
CA LYS A 169 -7.01 8.50 9.23
C LYS A 169 -7.62 9.78 8.66
N ASN A 170 -7.97 10.71 9.53
CA ASN A 170 -8.70 11.92 9.17
C ASN A 170 -8.47 13.01 10.22
N GLU A 171 -8.96 14.23 9.95
CA GLU A 171 -8.85 15.37 10.86
C GLU A 171 -9.31 15.04 12.29
N LYS A 172 -10.47 14.39 12.44
CA LYS A 172 -11.02 14.06 13.77
C LYS A 172 -10.07 13.16 14.59
N SER A 173 -9.45 12.17 13.94
CA SER A 173 -8.47 11.29 14.61
C SER A 173 -7.17 12.02 14.90
N LEU A 174 -6.75 12.92 14.00
CA LEU A 174 -5.56 13.76 14.19
C LEU A 174 -5.72 14.68 15.40
N LEU A 175 -6.82 15.43 15.49
CA LEU A 175 -7.06 16.36 16.59
C LEU A 175 -7.05 15.68 17.97
N LYS A 176 -7.54 14.43 18.04
CA LYS A 176 -7.47 13.63 19.28
C LYS A 176 -6.05 13.29 19.71
N LEU A 177 -5.10 13.24 18.78
CA LEU A 177 -3.70 12.95 19.09
C LEU A 177 -2.95 14.15 19.68
N PHE A 178 -3.46 15.35 19.45
CA PHE A 178 -2.82 16.60 19.86
C PHE A 178 -3.79 17.47 20.69
N PRO A 179 -4.18 17.03 21.91
CA PRO A 179 -5.11 17.77 22.74
C PRO A 179 -4.53 19.15 23.11
N GLY A 180 -5.40 20.18 23.05
CA GLY A 180 -5.03 21.57 23.30
C GLY A 180 -4.36 22.29 22.11
N LYS A 181 -4.14 21.62 20.99
CA LYS A 181 -3.56 22.20 19.77
C LYS A 181 -4.57 22.26 18.60
N GLU A 182 -5.83 21.94 18.85
CA GLU A 182 -6.86 21.77 17.81
C GLU A 182 -7.05 23.03 16.97
N SER A 183 -7.04 24.20 17.59
CA SER A 183 -7.20 25.48 16.87
C SER A 183 -6.04 25.76 15.90
N MET A 184 -4.81 25.47 16.34
CA MET A 184 -3.60 25.64 15.51
C MET A 184 -3.60 24.68 14.33
N ILE A 185 -3.97 23.43 14.57
CA ILE A 185 -4.03 22.40 13.53
C ILE A 185 -5.11 22.75 12.49
N ARG A 186 -6.31 23.16 12.93
CA ARG A 186 -7.37 23.62 12.02
C ARG A 186 -6.97 24.83 11.20
N LYS A 187 -6.27 25.78 11.83
CA LYS A 187 -5.72 26.95 11.13
C LYS A 187 -4.77 26.51 10.02
N TYR A 188 -3.82 25.64 10.33
CA TYR A 188 -2.88 25.09 9.34
C TYR A 188 -3.61 24.40 8.17
N ILE A 189 -4.58 23.52 8.47
CA ILE A 189 -5.39 22.82 7.47
C ILE A 189 -6.06 23.79 6.50
N ASN A 190 -6.65 24.87 7.02
CA ASN A 190 -7.34 25.88 6.21
C ASN A 190 -6.39 26.73 5.37
N GLU A 191 -5.28 27.19 5.95
CA GLU A 191 -4.29 28.05 5.29
C GLU A 191 -3.57 27.30 4.18
N HIS A 192 -3.18 26.03 4.40
CA HIS A 192 -2.49 25.20 3.43
C HIS A 192 -3.44 24.37 2.55
N LYS A 193 -4.76 24.52 2.72
CA LYS A 193 -5.78 23.75 1.97
C LYS A 193 -5.47 22.26 1.96
N THR A 194 -5.13 21.72 3.13
CA THR A 194 -4.67 20.32 3.28
C THR A 194 -5.66 19.34 2.67
N ASN A 195 -5.19 18.55 1.70
CA ASN A 195 -5.99 17.52 1.05
C ASN A 195 -5.70 16.15 1.67
N PHE A 196 -6.65 15.59 2.41
CA PHE A 196 -6.52 14.29 3.08
C PHE A 196 -6.44 13.09 2.10
N ASN A 197 -6.69 13.30 0.81
CA ASN A 197 -6.47 12.28 -0.23
C ASN A 197 -5.05 12.37 -0.85
N ASN A 198 -4.28 13.40 -0.53
CA ASN A 198 -2.93 13.58 -1.02
C ASN A 198 -1.91 13.22 0.08
N PRO A 199 -1.11 12.14 -0.10
CA PRO A 199 -0.13 11.72 0.90
C PRO A 199 0.87 12.81 1.29
N HIS A 200 1.35 13.61 0.34
CA HIS A 200 2.30 14.70 0.61
C HIS A 200 1.70 15.75 1.55
N SER A 201 0.48 16.19 1.26
CA SER A 201 -0.25 17.15 2.11
C SER A 201 -0.43 16.66 3.56
N ILE A 202 -0.68 15.35 3.73
CA ILE A 202 -0.84 14.76 5.07
C ILE A 202 0.52 14.63 5.77
N ILE A 203 1.58 14.27 5.06
CA ILE A 203 2.93 14.18 5.63
C ILE A 203 3.35 15.55 6.16
N GLU A 204 3.14 16.63 5.40
CA GLU A 204 3.45 18.01 5.83
C GLU A 204 2.62 18.42 7.05
N LEU A 205 1.31 18.13 7.06
CA LEU A 205 0.44 18.38 8.20
C LEU A 205 0.90 17.63 9.46
N LEU A 206 1.27 16.36 9.32
CA LEU A 206 1.71 15.53 10.44
C LEU A 206 3.07 15.99 10.97
N ASP A 207 3.98 16.41 10.09
CA ASP A 207 5.27 16.98 10.49
C ASP A 207 5.06 18.27 11.29
N TYR A 208 4.20 19.18 10.82
CA TYR A 208 3.79 20.38 11.59
C TYR A 208 3.18 20.00 12.95
N CYS A 209 2.30 19.01 12.99
CA CYS A 209 1.72 18.58 14.27
C CYS A 209 2.78 18.01 15.24
N MET A 210 3.83 17.37 14.73
CA MET A 210 4.93 16.89 15.55
C MET A 210 5.79 18.04 16.10
N GLU A 211 5.92 19.14 15.39
CA GLU A 211 6.57 20.35 15.87
C GLU A 211 5.80 20.98 17.06
N LEU A 212 4.47 20.88 17.08
CA LEU A 212 3.63 21.43 18.15
C LEU A 212 3.71 20.66 19.48
N LYS A 213 4.46 19.58 19.56
CA LYS A 213 4.57 18.72 20.77
C LYS A 213 5.31 19.38 21.93
N GLU A 214 6.18 20.32 21.62
CA GLU A 214 6.90 21.10 22.62
C GLU A 214 6.02 22.28 23.07
#